data_f5109310fd39fff826da38833d63d6c8
#
_entry.id   f5109310fd39fff826da38833d63d6c8
#
_cell.length_a   1.000
_cell.length_b   1.000
_cell.length_c   1.000
_cell.angle_alpha   90.00
_cell.angle_beta   90.00
_cell.angle_gamma   90.00
#
_symmetry.space_group_name_H-M   'P 1'
#
loop_
_entity.id
_entity.type
_entity.pdbx_description
1 polymer ?
#
loop_
_entity_poly.entity_id
_entity_poly.type
_entity_poly.pdbx_seq_one_letter_code
_entity_poly.pdbx_strand_id
1 'polypeptide(L)'
;MPEFPGFTHVAVTVSDLARSTAWYADLFGSAPVLDEDVAAGSFHHTVFAIGGGNLFGLHVHAEPSSAPFDERGPGLDHVSFACGDRAGLEKWSVRLDELGIAHGEIVDAPYGSGLSFRDPDGIALEFFAPPA
;
A
#
# COMPACT_ATOMS: atom_id res chain seq x y z
N MET A 1 -10.25 28.79 -12.47
CA MET A 1 -10.37 27.58 -11.65
C MET A 1 -9.01 26.83 -11.66
N PRO A 2 -8.46 26.51 -10.51
CA PRO A 2 -7.21 25.76 -10.53
C PRO A 2 -7.41 24.35 -11.10
N GLU A 3 -6.38 23.82 -11.70
CA GLU A 3 -6.34 22.46 -12.20
C GLU A 3 -6.12 21.47 -11.06
N PHE A 4 -6.78 20.30 -11.11
CA PHE A 4 -6.61 19.28 -10.08
C PHE A 4 -5.27 18.54 -10.30
N PRO A 5 -4.34 18.57 -9.34
CA PRO A 5 -2.96 18.15 -9.60
C PRO A 5 -2.67 16.66 -9.39
N GLY A 6 -3.65 15.88 -8.93
CA GLY A 6 -3.46 14.46 -8.60
C GLY A 6 -3.01 14.24 -7.14
N PHE A 7 -2.41 13.08 -6.88
CA PHE A 7 -1.98 12.69 -5.55
C PHE A 7 -0.54 13.10 -5.25
N THR A 8 -0.25 13.42 -3.98
CA THR A 8 1.11 13.54 -3.46
C THR A 8 1.53 12.29 -2.68
N HIS A 9 0.65 11.78 -1.85
CA HIS A 9 0.94 10.62 -1.01
C HIS A 9 -0.34 9.91 -0.58
N VAL A 10 -0.18 8.68 -0.11
CA VAL A 10 -1.20 7.88 0.56
C VAL A 10 -0.64 7.48 1.92
N ALA A 11 -1.46 7.52 2.95
CA ALA A 11 -1.11 7.05 4.28
C ALA A 11 -2.18 6.05 4.76
N VAL A 12 -1.73 4.96 5.35
CA VAL A 12 -2.60 3.97 5.97
C VAL A 12 -2.28 3.84 7.45
N THR A 13 -3.28 3.58 8.26
CA THR A 13 -3.09 3.32 9.69
C THR A 13 -2.88 1.83 9.91
N VAL A 14 -1.83 1.50 10.64
CA VAL A 14 -1.45 0.12 10.96
C VAL A 14 -1.50 -0.10 12.47
N SER A 15 -1.61 -1.35 12.90
CA SER A 15 -1.70 -1.68 14.33
C SER A 15 -0.34 -1.88 14.99
N ASP A 16 0.67 -2.30 14.23
CA ASP A 16 2.04 -2.55 14.70
C ASP A 16 3.01 -1.93 13.69
N LEU A 17 3.55 -0.77 14.04
CA LEU A 17 4.37 0.00 13.10
C LEU A 17 5.69 -0.71 12.75
N ALA A 18 6.34 -1.35 13.72
CA ALA A 18 7.60 -2.07 13.46
C ALA A 18 7.39 -3.23 12.48
N ARG A 19 6.34 -4.03 12.70
CA ARG A 19 5.97 -5.15 11.83
C ARG A 19 5.63 -4.66 10.42
N SER A 20 4.76 -3.68 10.33
CA SER A 20 4.30 -3.17 9.04
C SER A 20 5.41 -2.44 8.28
N THR A 21 6.25 -1.68 8.97
CA THR A 21 7.40 -1.02 8.33
C THR A 21 8.36 -2.04 7.70
N ALA A 22 8.67 -3.12 8.40
CA ALA A 22 9.51 -4.19 7.86
C ALA A 22 8.85 -4.88 6.65
N TRP A 23 7.56 -5.15 6.73
CA TRP A 23 6.80 -5.79 5.66
C TRP A 23 6.75 -4.91 4.40
N TYR A 24 6.44 -3.62 4.54
CA TYR A 24 6.42 -2.69 3.41
C TYR A 24 7.82 -2.41 2.85
N ALA A 25 8.86 -2.40 3.70
CA ALA A 25 10.24 -2.27 3.23
C ALA A 25 10.63 -3.44 2.31
N ASP A 26 10.22 -4.65 2.64
CA ASP A 26 10.44 -5.82 1.79
C ASP A 26 9.64 -5.72 0.48
N LEU A 27 8.38 -5.27 0.55
CA LEU A 27 7.54 -5.09 -0.63
C LEU A 27 8.11 -4.03 -1.58
N PHE A 28 8.46 -2.86 -1.04
CA PHE A 28 8.97 -1.74 -1.83
C PHE A 28 10.45 -1.90 -2.22
N GLY A 29 11.18 -2.79 -1.55
CA GLY A 29 12.61 -2.97 -1.78
C GLY A 29 13.44 -1.78 -1.31
N SER A 30 12.97 -1.03 -0.31
CA SER A 30 13.64 0.17 0.20
C SER A 30 13.30 0.42 1.67
N ALA A 31 14.18 1.13 2.35
CA ALA A 31 13.92 1.59 3.72
C ALA A 31 13.06 2.87 3.70
N PRO A 32 12.34 3.18 4.79
CA PRO A 32 11.65 4.45 4.89
C PRO A 32 12.62 5.63 4.84
N VAL A 33 12.16 6.74 4.27
CA VAL A 33 12.93 8.00 4.19
C VAL A 33 12.64 8.91 5.39
N LEU A 34 11.61 8.59 6.17
CA LEU A 34 11.19 9.36 7.33
C LEU A 34 10.65 8.42 8.39
N ASP A 35 10.98 8.68 9.66
CA ASP A 35 10.52 7.92 10.83
C ASP A 35 10.49 8.89 12.02
N GLU A 36 9.28 9.37 12.40
CA GLU A 36 9.17 10.42 13.41
C GLU A 36 7.84 10.43 14.15
N ASP A 37 7.88 10.98 15.38
CA ASP A 37 6.69 11.38 16.11
C ASP A 37 6.16 12.68 15.56
N VAL A 38 4.85 12.79 15.46
CA VAL A 38 4.15 13.99 14.94
C VAL A 38 3.07 14.43 15.93
N ALA A 39 2.76 15.75 15.91
CA ALA A 39 1.71 16.36 16.72
C ALA A 39 1.84 16.03 18.21
N ALA A 40 3.03 16.30 18.79
CA ALA A 40 3.35 16.08 20.20
C ALA A 40 3.14 14.60 20.65
N GLY A 41 3.42 13.64 19.75
CA GLY A 41 3.29 12.22 20.03
C GLY A 41 1.89 11.65 19.84
N SER A 42 0.95 12.41 19.24
CA SER A 42 -0.39 11.89 18.95
C SER A 42 -0.38 10.76 17.93
N PHE A 43 0.61 10.74 17.04
CA PHE A 43 0.89 9.59 16.18
C PHE A 43 2.38 9.51 15.82
N HIS A 44 2.80 8.32 15.43
CA HIS A 44 4.12 8.07 14.85
C HIS A 44 3.95 7.58 13.42
N HIS A 45 4.85 7.98 12.52
CA HIS A 45 4.79 7.50 11.15
C HIS A 45 6.16 7.14 10.59
N THR A 46 6.15 6.19 9.66
CA THR A 46 7.24 5.92 8.73
C THR A 46 6.73 6.25 7.34
N VAL A 47 7.60 6.81 6.50
CA VAL A 47 7.24 7.21 5.14
C VAL A 47 8.23 6.64 4.15
N PHE A 48 7.73 6.05 3.09
CA PHE A 48 8.51 5.50 1.98
C PHE A 48 8.38 6.39 0.75
N ALA A 49 9.48 6.60 0.05
CA ALA A 49 9.44 7.13 -1.29
C ALA A 49 9.22 5.96 -2.26
N ILE A 50 8.15 6.03 -3.03
CA ILE A 50 7.82 5.03 -4.05
C ILE A 50 7.90 5.66 -5.45
N GLY A 51 7.71 4.88 -6.50
CA GLY A 51 7.81 5.37 -7.88
C GLY A 51 6.84 6.52 -8.20
N GLY A 52 7.13 7.27 -9.26
CA GLY A 52 6.27 8.35 -9.74
C GLY A 52 6.27 9.62 -8.90
N GLY A 53 7.24 9.78 -7.99
CA GLY A 53 7.30 10.94 -7.10
C GLY A 53 6.29 10.90 -5.95
N ASN A 54 5.68 9.75 -5.71
CA ASN A 54 4.70 9.55 -4.65
C ASN A 54 5.37 9.10 -3.36
N LEU A 55 4.70 9.38 -2.23
CA LEU A 55 5.08 8.87 -0.92
C LEU A 55 3.99 7.92 -0.41
N PHE A 56 4.40 6.95 0.40
CA PHE A 56 3.50 6.03 1.08
C PHE A 56 3.82 6.03 2.57
N GLY A 57 2.86 6.43 3.40
CA GLY A 57 3.02 6.56 4.84
C GLY A 57 2.32 5.47 5.63
N LEU A 58 2.96 5.05 6.72
CA LEU A 58 2.36 4.18 7.73
C LEU A 58 2.22 4.98 9.01
N HIS A 59 1.00 5.00 9.57
CA HIS A 59 0.69 5.71 10.80
C HIS A 59 0.27 4.74 11.89
N VAL A 60 0.75 4.98 13.11
CA VAL A 60 0.20 4.38 14.33
C VAL A 60 -0.18 5.50 15.27
N HIS A 61 -1.38 5.43 15.84
CA HIS A 61 -1.91 6.48 16.71
C HIS A 61 -1.75 6.10 18.19
N ALA A 62 -1.57 7.11 19.05
CA ALA A 62 -1.47 6.91 20.50
C ALA A 62 -2.78 6.36 21.08
N GLU A 63 -3.91 6.73 20.49
CA GLU A 63 -5.24 6.24 20.85
C GLU A 63 -5.88 5.55 19.64
N PRO A 64 -5.46 4.29 19.32
CA PRO A 64 -5.94 3.62 18.14
C PRO A 64 -7.39 3.16 18.31
N SER A 65 -8.12 3.11 17.19
CA SER A 65 -9.39 2.40 17.11
C SER A 65 -9.13 0.90 17.25
N SER A 66 -10.05 0.18 17.89
CA SER A 66 -9.98 -1.29 17.99
C SER A 66 -10.60 -2.00 16.78
N ALA A 67 -11.26 -1.27 15.89
CA ALA A 67 -11.90 -1.86 14.71
C ALA A 67 -10.84 -2.34 13.70
N PRO A 68 -10.93 -3.59 13.20
CA PRO A 68 -10.07 -4.04 12.12
C PRO A 68 -10.42 -3.35 10.80
N PHE A 69 -9.48 -3.38 9.84
CA PHE A 69 -9.76 -2.90 8.50
C PHE A 69 -10.91 -3.70 7.86
N ASP A 70 -11.84 -2.99 7.24
CA ASP A 70 -12.95 -3.56 6.50
C ASP A 70 -13.28 -2.63 5.32
N GLU A 71 -13.01 -3.09 4.10
CA GLU A 71 -13.24 -2.34 2.86
C GLU A 71 -14.72 -2.05 2.60
N ARG A 72 -15.62 -2.74 3.28
CA ARG A 72 -17.07 -2.52 3.14
C ARG A 72 -17.55 -1.29 3.89
N GLY A 73 -16.76 -0.80 4.87
CA GLY A 73 -17.06 0.45 5.56
C GLY A 73 -16.66 1.67 4.72
N PRO A 74 -17.36 2.82 4.86
CA PRO A 74 -16.98 4.03 4.14
C PRO A 74 -15.54 4.45 4.44
N GLY A 75 -14.76 4.71 3.39
CA GLY A 75 -13.35 5.09 3.49
C GLY A 75 -12.51 4.43 2.42
N LEU A 76 -11.36 3.93 2.80
CA LEU A 76 -10.46 3.23 1.88
C LEU A 76 -11.04 1.86 1.50
N ASP A 77 -11.15 1.59 0.19
CA ASP A 77 -11.44 0.24 -0.32
C ASP A 77 -10.12 -0.54 -0.49
N HIS A 78 -9.21 -0.01 -1.28
CA HIS A 78 -7.90 -0.60 -1.50
C HIS A 78 -6.90 0.44 -2.02
N VAL A 79 -5.62 0.07 -2.00
CA VAL A 79 -4.55 0.83 -2.65
C VAL A 79 -4.04 0.03 -3.82
N SER A 80 -3.93 0.67 -4.98
CA SER A 80 -3.45 0.03 -6.21
C SER A 80 -2.11 0.60 -6.63
N PHE A 81 -1.14 -0.28 -6.85
CA PHE A 81 0.20 0.08 -7.31
C PHE A 81 0.35 -0.20 -8.80
N ALA A 82 1.03 0.70 -9.50
CA ALA A 82 1.35 0.50 -10.90
C ALA A 82 2.41 -0.59 -11.07
N CYS A 83 2.30 -1.39 -12.11
CA CYS A 83 3.26 -2.43 -12.44
C CYS A 83 3.70 -2.39 -13.91
N GLY A 84 3.31 -1.35 -14.64
CA GLY A 84 3.63 -1.16 -16.05
C GLY A 84 2.62 -1.84 -16.97
N ASP A 85 2.77 -3.15 -17.15
CA ASP A 85 1.93 -3.95 -18.04
C ASP A 85 1.59 -5.31 -17.41
N ARG A 86 0.86 -6.14 -18.13
CA ARG A 86 0.48 -7.48 -17.64
C ARG A 86 1.70 -8.38 -17.39
N ALA A 87 2.78 -8.24 -18.14
CA ALA A 87 4.02 -8.96 -17.88
C ALA A 87 4.65 -8.54 -16.56
N GLY A 88 4.58 -7.24 -16.23
CA GLY A 88 4.97 -6.72 -14.92
C GLY A 88 4.14 -7.33 -13.79
N LEU A 89 2.85 -7.52 -14.01
CA LEU A 89 1.96 -8.15 -13.05
C LEU A 89 2.34 -9.61 -12.77
N GLU A 90 2.73 -10.36 -13.80
CA GLU A 90 3.23 -11.73 -13.65
C GLU A 90 4.54 -11.78 -12.83
N LYS A 91 5.42 -10.81 -13.05
CA LYS A 91 6.65 -10.67 -12.25
C LYS A 91 6.35 -10.41 -10.78
N TRP A 92 5.36 -9.57 -10.50
CA TRP A 92 4.94 -9.30 -9.13
C TRP A 92 4.29 -10.53 -8.47
N SER A 93 3.55 -11.33 -9.21
CA SER A 93 3.03 -12.60 -8.71
C SER A 93 4.16 -13.50 -8.19
N VAL A 94 5.22 -13.66 -8.98
CA VAL A 94 6.42 -14.41 -8.57
C VAL A 94 7.10 -13.77 -7.35
N ARG A 95 7.23 -12.44 -7.35
CA ARG A 95 7.88 -11.73 -6.25
C ARG A 95 7.11 -11.85 -4.94
N LEU A 96 5.80 -11.77 -4.98
CA LEU A 96 4.96 -11.98 -3.79
C LEU A 96 5.15 -13.39 -3.23
N ASP A 97 5.24 -14.41 -4.10
CA ASP A 97 5.55 -15.77 -3.67
C ASP A 97 6.92 -15.86 -2.99
N GLU A 98 7.94 -15.23 -3.56
CA GLU A 98 9.28 -15.18 -2.97
C GLU A 98 9.30 -14.52 -1.59
N LEU A 99 8.46 -13.49 -1.40
CA LEU A 99 8.32 -12.79 -0.12
C LEU A 99 7.43 -13.55 0.87
N GLY A 100 6.81 -14.65 0.47
CA GLY A 100 5.89 -15.40 1.32
C GLY A 100 4.56 -14.70 1.54
N ILE A 101 4.16 -13.80 0.64
CA ILE A 101 2.91 -13.04 0.73
C ILE A 101 1.83 -13.79 -0.06
N ALA A 102 0.76 -14.19 0.64
CA ALA A 102 -0.40 -14.79 -0.01
C ALA A 102 -1.09 -13.77 -0.91
N HIS A 103 -1.49 -14.20 -2.10
CA HIS A 103 -2.16 -13.33 -3.08
C HIS A 103 -3.17 -14.13 -3.90
N GLY A 104 -4.09 -13.41 -4.57
CA GLY A 104 -5.02 -14.00 -5.51
C GLY A 104 -4.35 -14.35 -6.84
N GLU A 105 -5.15 -14.89 -7.74
CA GLU A 105 -4.75 -15.05 -9.14
C GLU A 105 -4.90 -13.71 -9.87
N ILE A 106 -4.21 -13.57 -11.00
CA ILE A 106 -4.38 -12.41 -11.87
C ILE A 106 -5.78 -12.45 -12.46
N VAL A 107 -6.52 -11.36 -12.26
CA VAL A 107 -7.88 -11.19 -12.81
C VAL A 107 -7.82 -10.20 -13.96
N ASP A 108 -8.19 -10.67 -15.16
CA ASP A 108 -8.29 -9.84 -16.36
C ASP A 108 -9.70 -9.27 -16.52
N ALA A 109 -9.79 -7.99 -16.84
CA ALA A 109 -11.03 -7.28 -17.09
C ALA A 109 -10.84 -6.31 -18.27
N PRO A 110 -11.93 -5.81 -18.88
CA PRO A 110 -11.80 -4.85 -20.00
C PRO A 110 -11.04 -3.58 -19.67
N TYR A 111 -11.04 -3.16 -18.40
CA TYR A 111 -10.37 -1.94 -17.94
C TYR A 111 -8.94 -2.19 -17.42
N GLY A 112 -8.46 -3.42 -17.44
CA GLY A 112 -7.13 -3.78 -16.99
C GLY A 112 -7.07 -5.09 -16.23
N SER A 113 -5.90 -5.40 -15.69
CA SER A 113 -5.65 -6.63 -14.94
C SER A 113 -5.14 -6.33 -13.54
N GLY A 114 -5.59 -7.08 -12.56
CA GLY A 114 -5.25 -6.90 -11.14
C GLY A 114 -4.72 -8.14 -10.47
N LEU A 115 -3.88 -7.93 -9.48
CA LEU A 115 -3.33 -8.96 -8.59
C LEU A 115 -3.49 -8.46 -7.15
N SER A 116 -4.38 -9.09 -6.39
CA SER A 116 -4.78 -8.64 -5.05
C SER A 116 -4.04 -9.40 -3.96
N PHE A 117 -3.69 -8.68 -2.91
CA PHE A 117 -3.07 -9.21 -1.70
C PHE A 117 -3.43 -8.31 -0.51
N ARG A 118 -2.96 -8.65 0.68
CA ARG A 118 -3.24 -7.87 1.88
C ARG A 118 -1.98 -7.64 2.70
N ASP A 119 -1.94 -6.51 3.38
CA ASP A 119 -0.88 -6.21 4.34
C ASP A 119 -1.09 -6.95 5.68
N PRO A 120 -0.19 -6.82 6.69
CA PRO A 120 -0.34 -7.50 7.97
C PRO A 120 -1.61 -7.17 8.74
N ASP A 121 -2.22 -6.00 8.53
CA ASP A 121 -3.50 -5.61 9.14
C ASP A 121 -4.71 -5.97 8.28
N GLY A 122 -4.52 -6.69 7.18
CA GLY A 122 -5.58 -7.05 6.26
C GLY A 122 -6.00 -5.92 5.33
N ILE A 123 -5.25 -4.83 5.25
CA ILE A 123 -5.53 -3.73 4.32
C ILE A 123 -5.40 -4.24 2.89
N ALA A 124 -6.43 -4.01 2.08
CA ALA A 124 -6.49 -4.48 0.71
C ALA A 124 -5.53 -3.69 -0.19
N LEU A 125 -4.65 -4.42 -0.86
CA LEU A 125 -3.66 -3.89 -1.80
C LEU A 125 -3.78 -4.63 -3.13
N GLU A 126 -3.34 -3.98 -4.21
CA GLU A 126 -3.22 -4.65 -5.50
C GLU A 126 -2.09 -4.05 -6.33
N PHE A 127 -1.59 -4.84 -7.25
CA PHE A 127 -0.89 -4.35 -8.44
C PHE A 127 -1.87 -4.34 -9.59
N PHE A 128 -1.84 -3.29 -10.41
CA PHE A 128 -2.79 -3.12 -11.50
C PHE A 128 -2.06 -2.71 -12.78
N ALA A 129 -2.39 -3.40 -13.87
CA ALA A 129 -1.90 -3.10 -15.20
C ALA A 129 -3.07 -2.59 -16.07
N PRO A 130 -2.89 -1.49 -16.82
CA PRO A 130 -3.91 -1.03 -17.76
C PRO A 130 -4.14 -2.05 -18.88
N PRO A 131 -5.24 -1.95 -19.63
CA PRO A 131 -5.47 -2.83 -20.77
C PRO A 131 -4.38 -2.63 -21.84
N ALA A 132 -4.08 -3.71 -22.53
CA ALA A 132 -3.06 -3.74 -23.59
C ALA A 132 -3.47 -2.91 -24.81
#